data_2051d14d1725a927995f426308a68a58
#
_entry.id   2051d14d1725a927995f426308a68a58
#
_cell.length_a   1.000
_cell.length_b   1.000
_cell.length_c   1.000
_cell.angle_alpha   90.00
_cell.angle_beta   90.00
_cell.angle_gamma   90.00
#
_symmetry.space_group_name_H-M   'P 1'
#
loop_
_entity.id
_entity.type
_entity.pdbx_description
1 polymer ?
#
loop_
_entity_poly.entity_id
_entity_poly.type
_entity_poly.pdbx_seq_one_letter_code
_entity_poly.pdbx_strand_id
1 'polypeptide(L)'
;MSSASGPVMEVFADIWCPFAHVGLQTIHTQLARAGRTDVAIWVRAWPLELVNGAPLDPSITLEHTHELRAQVAPDLFRHLDVHRFPGSTLPALALANRAYRTDLQAGERVSFALRDALFEHGRDISDRATLEQLAHDLGVVMPDESDRAGVVADWHEGQRRGVLGSPHFFCGDDDVFCPSLDITKDPVKGVAIVRDTSRLTAFLARCLAGPGQH
;
A
#
# COMPACT_ATOMS: atom_id res chain seq x y z
N MET A 1 4.22 18.43 19.94
CA MET A 1 4.09 18.03 18.54
C MET A 1 5.48 17.65 18.05
N SER A 2 5.84 16.39 18.15
CA SER A 2 7.17 15.92 17.69
C SER A 2 7.08 15.71 16.18
N SER A 3 7.71 16.59 15.41
CA SER A 3 7.94 16.32 13.99
C SER A 3 8.81 15.06 13.91
N ALA A 4 8.36 14.05 13.21
CA ALA A 4 9.20 12.90 12.91
C ALA A 4 10.47 13.42 12.23
N SER A 5 11.59 13.37 12.94
CA SER A 5 12.91 13.80 12.43
C SER A 5 13.59 12.67 11.66
N GLY A 6 12.91 11.60 11.40
CA GLY A 6 13.40 10.43 10.69
C GLY A 6 13.13 10.44 9.19
N PRO A 7 13.69 9.48 8.45
CA PRO A 7 13.47 9.36 7.02
C PRO A 7 12.01 9.08 6.69
N VAL A 8 11.54 9.60 5.56
CA VAL A 8 10.22 9.30 5.00
C VAL A 8 10.40 8.35 3.82
N MET A 9 9.73 7.21 3.90
CA MET A 9 9.64 6.25 2.81
C MET A 9 8.32 6.47 2.07
N GLU A 10 8.39 6.90 0.81
CA GLU A 10 7.22 7.02 -0.04
C GLU A 10 6.92 5.68 -0.72
N VAL A 11 5.64 5.34 -0.81
CA VAL A 11 5.21 4.09 -1.45
C VAL A 11 4.04 4.39 -2.36
N PHE A 12 4.22 4.28 -3.67
CA PHE A 12 3.11 4.33 -4.61
C PHE A 12 2.39 2.99 -4.61
N ALA A 13 1.14 2.98 -4.17
CA ALA A 13 0.37 1.74 -4.04
C ALA A 13 -1.13 1.95 -4.11
N ASP A 14 -1.83 0.96 -4.67
CA ASP A 14 -3.29 0.85 -4.56
C ASP A 14 -3.68 0.04 -3.31
N ILE A 15 -4.88 0.31 -2.77
CA ILE A 15 -5.41 -0.40 -1.61
C ILE A 15 -5.77 -1.83 -1.97
N TRP A 16 -6.36 -2.07 -3.14
CA TRP A 16 -6.77 -3.41 -3.58
C TRP A 16 -5.63 -4.26 -4.20
N CYS A 17 -4.40 -3.75 -4.20
CA CYS A 17 -3.25 -4.53 -4.63
C CYS A 17 -2.78 -5.49 -3.52
N PRO A 18 -2.94 -6.82 -3.65
CA PRO A 18 -2.55 -7.76 -2.60
C PRO A 18 -1.03 -7.82 -2.41
N PHE A 19 -0.25 -7.59 -3.46
CA PHE A 19 1.22 -7.51 -3.37
C PHE A 19 1.67 -6.30 -2.55
N ALA A 20 0.94 -5.17 -2.66
CA ALA A 20 1.20 -3.99 -1.84
C ALA A 20 0.85 -4.24 -0.37
N HIS A 21 -0.24 -4.98 -0.10
CA HIS A 21 -0.59 -5.35 1.27
C HIS A 21 0.53 -6.17 1.92
N VAL A 22 1.01 -7.25 1.27
CA VAL A 22 2.13 -8.06 1.77
C VAL A 22 3.41 -7.24 1.91
N GLY A 23 3.73 -6.40 0.93
CA GLY A 23 4.94 -5.57 0.94
C GLY A 23 4.97 -4.59 2.11
N LEU A 24 3.88 -3.87 2.34
CA LEU A 24 3.73 -2.91 3.43
C LEU A 24 3.78 -3.60 4.80
N GLN A 25 3.08 -4.72 4.99
CA GLN A 25 3.16 -5.52 6.23
C GLN A 25 4.58 -6.03 6.50
N THR A 26 5.29 -6.42 5.44
CA THR A 26 6.68 -6.90 5.55
C THR A 26 7.61 -5.78 6.01
N ILE A 27 7.53 -4.59 5.40
CA ILE A 27 8.34 -3.42 5.77
C ILE A 27 8.04 -2.98 7.20
N HIS A 28 6.76 -2.80 7.53
CA HIS A 28 6.35 -2.40 8.87
C HIS A 28 6.90 -3.37 9.94
N THR A 29 6.83 -4.68 9.68
CA THR A 29 7.39 -5.70 10.57
C THR A 29 8.92 -5.60 10.69
N GLN A 30 9.63 -5.34 9.57
CA GLN A 30 11.09 -5.22 9.60
C GLN A 30 11.53 -3.96 10.35
N LEU A 31 10.87 -2.82 10.13
CA LEU A 31 11.15 -1.58 10.85
C LEU A 31 10.90 -1.75 12.36
N ALA A 32 9.78 -2.38 12.74
CA ALA A 32 9.48 -2.65 14.14
C ALA A 32 10.54 -3.56 14.81
N ARG A 33 10.97 -4.63 14.12
CA ARG A 33 12.03 -5.53 14.61
C ARG A 33 13.39 -4.83 14.74
N ALA A 34 13.65 -3.84 13.88
CA ALA A 34 14.86 -3.01 13.93
C ALA A 34 14.77 -1.86 14.96
N GLY A 35 13.64 -1.72 15.66
CA GLY A 35 13.39 -0.63 16.60
C GLY A 35 13.29 0.75 15.93
N ARG A 36 13.04 0.80 14.61
CA ARG A 36 12.99 2.03 13.81
C ARG A 36 11.57 2.61 13.76
N THR A 37 11.15 3.15 14.89
CA THR A 37 9.86 3.86 15.02
C THR A 37 9.91 5.31 14.53
N ASP A 38 11.08 5.78 14.13
CA ASP A 38 11.35 7.11 13.59
C ASP A 38 11.08 7.21 12.08
N VAL A 39 10.95 6.08 11.39
CA VAL A 39 10.67 6.02 9.94
C VAL A 39 9.17 6.15 9.70
N ALA A 40 8.77 7.12 8.89
CA ALA A 40 7.38 7.27 8.47
C ALA A 40 7.18 6.63 7.08
N ILE A 41 6.07 5.91 6.92
CA ILE A 41 5.65 5.36 5.62
C ILE A 41 4.56 6.26 5.04
N TRP A 42 4.87 6.91 3.94
CA TRP A 42 3.91 7.71 3.19
C TRP A 42 3.41 6.93 1.97
N VAL A 43 2.21 6.35 2.09
CA VAL A 43 1.60 5.63 0.96
C VAL A 43 0.87 6.64 0.07
N ARG A 44 1.44 6.90 -1.09
CA ARG A 44 0.88 7.76 -2.14
C ARG A 44 -0.05 6.95 -3.05
N ALA A 45 -1.11 7.58 -3.50
CA ALA A 45 -2.10 6.92 -4.32
C ALA A 45 -1.54 6.54 -5.71
N TRP A 46 -1.65 5.25 -6.06
CA TRP A 46 -1.39 4.72 -7.40
C TRP A 46 -2.59 3.89 -7.86
N PRO A 47 -3.72 4.56 -8.21
CA PRO A 47 -4.98 3.87 -8.50
C PRO A 47 -4.86 2.98 -9.73
N LEU A 48 -4.86 1.67 -9.55
CA LEU A 48 -4.74 0.71 -10.65
C LEU A 48 -5.90 0.79 -11.63
N GLU A 49 -7.08 1.23 -11.20
CA GLU A 49 -8.21 1.51 -12.09
C GLU A 49 -7.93 2.64 -13.07
N LEU A 50 -7.17 3.67 -12.68
CA LEU A 50 -6.71 4.73 -13.60
C LEU A 50 -5.54 4.25 -14.46
N VAL A 51 -4.63 3.46 -13.90
CA VAL A 51 -3.48 2.89 -14.63
C VAL A 51 -3.94 1.93 -15.72
N ASN A 52 -4.92 1.07 -15.42
CA ASN A 52 -5.43 0.04 -16.34
C ASN A 52 -6.59 0.54 -17.21
N GLY A 53 -7.16 1.70 -16.90
CA GLY A 53 -8.38 2.21 -17.55
C GLY A 53 -9.64 1.42 -17.21
N ALA A 54 -9.61 0.56 -16.19
CA ALA A 54 -10.72 -0.28 -15.73
C ALA A 54 -10.50 -0.72 -14.28
N PRO A 55 -11.57 -0.99 -13.50
CA PRO A 55 -11.47 -1.61 -12.19
C PRO A 55 -10.71 -2.95 -12.23
N LEU A 56 -10.11 -3.35 -11.10
CA LEU A 56 -9.53 -4.68 -10.97
C LEU A 56 -10.63 -5.75 -11.01
N ASP A 57 -10.32 -6.86 -11.68
CA ASP A 57 -11.17 -8.06 -11.65
C ASP A 57 -11.05 -8.73 -10.26
N PRO A 58 -12.18 -8.87 -9.52
CA PRO A 58 -12.18 -9.56 -8.23
C PRO A 58 -11.65 -10.98 -8.29
N SER A 59 -11.89 -11.68 -9.40
CA SER A 59 -11.45 -13.08 -9.60
C SER A 59 -9.94 -13.18 -9.69
N ILE A 60 -9.30 -12.27 -10.42
CA ILE A 60 -7.83 -12.19 -10.53
C ILE A 60 -7.22 -11.83 -9.18
N THR A 61 -7.84 -10.90 -8.45
CA THR A 61 -7.37 -10.54 -7.10
C THR A 61 -7.47 -11.72 -6.15
N LEU A 62 -8.57 -12.48 -6.19
CA LEU A 62 -8.75 -13.69 -5.38
C LEU A 62 -7.69 -14.75 -5.71
N GLU A 63 -7.42 -14.99 -6.99
CA GLU A 63 -6.36 -15.91 -7.43
C GLU A 63 -5.01 -15.50 -6.84
N HIS A 64 -4.62 -14.22 -6.99
CA HIS A 64 -3.38 -13.71 -6.43
C HIS A 64 -3.32 -13.84 -4.90
N THR A 65 -4.42 -13.63 -4.18
CA THR A 65 -4.43 -13.80 -2.72
C THR A 65 -4.33 -15.25 -2.31
N HIS A 66 -4.92 -16.18 -3.06
CA HIS A 66 -4.73 -17.62 -2.83
C HIS A 66 -3.27 -18.03 -3.00
N GLU A 67 -2.62 -17.59 -4.08
CA GLU A 67 -1.20 -17.86 -4.33
C GLU A 67 -0.30 -17.23 -3.25
N LEU A 68 -0.56 -15.99 -2.85
CA LEU A 68 0.17 -15.33 -1.77
C LEU A 68 0.03 -16.08 -0.44
N ARG A 69 -1.19 -16.52 -0.09
CA ARG A 69 -1.42 -17.31 1.13
C ARG A 69 -0.71 -18.65 1.09
N ALA A 70 -0.79 -19.34 -0.03
CA ALA A 70 -0.20 -20.67 -0.20
C ALA A 70 1.33 -20.64 -0.11
N GLN A 71 1.96 -19.58 -0.63
CA GLN A 71 3.42 -19.58 -0.83
C GLN A 71 4.19 -18.70 0.17
N VAL A 72 3.64 -17.53 0.57
CA VAL A 72 4.44 -16.54 1.31
C VAL A 72 3.73 -15.83 2.46
N ALA A 73 2.40 -15.83 2.51
CA ALA A 73 1.63 -15.03 3.48
C ALA A 73 0.44 -15.81 4.06
N PRO A 74 0.66 -16.95 4.76
CA PRO A 74 -0.41 -17.85 5.21
C PRO A 74 -1.38 -17.20 6.21
N ASP A 75 -0.96 -16.13 6.86
CA ASP A 75 -1.75 -15.44 7.88
C ASP A 75 -2.56 -14.26 7.36
N LEU A 76 -2.38 -13.85 6.10
CA LEU A 76 -3.10 -12.73 5.47
C LEU A 76 -4.28 -13.20 4.64
N PHE A 77 -5.14 -12.25 4.20
CA PHE A 77 -6.28 -12.46 3.31
C PHE A 77 -7.34 -13.44 3.84
N ARG A 78 -7.57 -13.43 5.16
CA ARG A 78 -8.41 -14.44 5.82
C ARG A 78 -9.88 -14.34 5.46
N HIS A 79 -10.36 -13.14 5.18
CA HIS A 79 -11.78 -12.84 5.01
C HIS A 79 -12.09 -12.04 3.75
N LEU A 80 -11.20 -12.07 2.75
CA LEU A 80 -11.50 -11.44 1.46
C LEU A 80 -12.79 -12.03 0.89
N ASP A 81 -13.78 -11.16 0.64
CA ASP A 81 -15.06 -11.53 0.05
C ASP A 81 -15.20 -10.89 -1.33
N VAL A 82 -15.19 -11.74 -2.37
CA VAL A 82 -15.29 -11.28 -3.76
C VAL A 82 -16.66 -10.66 -4.08
N HIS A 83 -17.71 -11.03 -3.34
CA HIS A 83 -19.05 -10.45 -3.50
C HIS A 83 -19.18 -9.05 -2.90
N ARG A 84 -18.21 -8.67 -2.09
CA ARG A 84 -18.09 -7.34 -1.46
C ARG A 84 -16.82 -6.62 -1.91
N PHE A 85 -16.24 -7.05 -3.02
CA PHE A 85 -15.06 -6.40 -3.59
C PHE A 85 -15.44 -5.01 -4.09
N PRO A 86 -14.63 -3.97 -3.78
CA PRO A 86 -14.96 -2.59 -4.14
C PRO A 86 -14.98 -2.38 -5.65
N GLY A 87 -15.94 -1.61 -6.13
CA GLY A 87 -16.00 -1.20 -7.53
C GLY A 87 -14.96 -0.12 -7.90
N SER A 88 -14.42 0.57 -6.89
CA SER A 88 -13.38 1.61 -7.03
C SER A 88 -12.63 1.78 -5.73
N THR A 89 -11.34 2.11 -5.79
CA THR A 89 -10.54 2.47 -4.61
C THR A 89 -10.39 3.98 -4.42
N LEU A 90 -10.84 4.79 -5.37
CA LEU A 90 -10.67 6.25 -5.33
C LEU A 90 -11.27 6.89 -4.06
N PRO A 91 -12.46 6.50 -3.55
CA PRO A 91 -12.98 7.05 -2.31
C PRO A 91 -12.11 6.72 -1.09
N ALA A 92 -11.61 5.48 -1.00
CA ALA A 92 -10.75 5.03 0.07
C ALA A 92 -9.36 5.69 0.00
N LEU A 93 -8.78 5.83 -1.19
CA LEU A 93 -7.54 6.56 -1.40
C LEU A 93 -7.68 8.04 -1.02
N ALA A 94 -8.84 8.67 -1.29
CA ALA A 94 -9.11 10.04 -0.85
C ALA A 94 -9.16 10.14 0.69
N LEU A 95 -9.72 9.15 1.39
CA LEU A 95 -9.71 9.11 2.85
C LEU A 95 -8.28 8.99 3.41
N ALA A 96 -7.43 8.15 2.80
CA ALA A 96 -6.03 8.07 3.16
C ALA A 96 -5.30 9.40 2.90
N ASN A 97 -5.52 10.02 1.72
CA ASN A 97 -4.94 11.33 1.39
C ASN A 97 -5.35 12.41 2.42
N ARG A 98 -6.62 12.44 2.82
CA ARG A 98 -7.11 13.32 3.90
C ARG A 98 -6.33 13.14 5.19
N ALA A 99 -6.10 11.90 5.60
CA ALA A 99 -5.36 11.58 6.81
C ALA A 99 -3.88 12.00 6.71
N TYR A 100 -3.22 11.74 5.57
CA TYR A 100 -1.84 12.17 5.33
C TYR A 100 -1.66 13.70 5.33
N ARG A 101 -2.67 14.45 4.93
CA ARG A 101 -2.67 15.92 5.05
C ARG A 101 -2.75 16.40 6.49
N THR A 102 -3.18 15.58 7.42
CA THR A 102 -3.17 15.89 8.86
C THR A 102 -1.79 15.64 9.45
N ASP A 103 -1.29 14.43 9.33
CA ASP A 103 0.09 14.02 9.63
C ASP A 103 0.41 12.65 9.01
N LEU A 104 1.70 12.33 8.87
CA LEU A 104 2.15 11.08 8.26
C LEU A 104 1.71 9.84 9.03
N GLN A 105 1.67 9.88 10.36
CA GLN A 105 1.26 8.74 11.17
C GLN A 105 -0.25 8.46 11.06
N ALA A 106 -1.07 9.52 11.01
CA ALA A 106 -2.50 9.38 10.77
C ALA A 106 -2.77 8.76 9.39
N GLY A 107 -2.07 9.25 8.36
CA GLY A 107 -2.16 8.71 7.01
C GLY A 107 -1.75 7.24 6.94
N GLU A 108 -0.63 6.88 7.56
CA GLU A 108 -0.16 5.50 7.64
C GLU A 108 -1.21 4.58 8.30
N ARG A 109 -1.73 4.97 9.48
CA ARG A 109 -2.78 4.19 10.17
C ARG A 109 -4.01 3.97 9.29
N VAL A 110 -4.49 5.03 8.62
CA VAL A 110 -5.67 4.94 7.73
C VAL A 110 -5.37 4.06 6.52
N SER A 111 -4.21 4.22 5.90
CA SER A 111 -3.79 3.42 4.75
C SER A 111 -3.72 1.92 5.06
N PHE A 112 -3.20 1.55 6.24
CA PHE A 112 -3.18 0.15 6.68
C PHE A 112 -4.59 -0.35 7.03
N ALA A 113 -5.38 0.42 7.79
CA ALA A 113 -6.73 0.05 8.18
C ALA A 113 -7.68 -0.18 6.99
N LEU A 114 -7.54 0.60 5.91
CA LEU A 114 -8.31 0.39 4.68
C LEU A 114 -7.96 -0.94 4.00
N ARG A 115 -6.68 -1.33 3.99
CA ARG A 115 -6.23 -2.62 3.45
C ARG A 115 -6.71 -3.78 4.31
N ASP A 116 -6.63 -3.64 5.63
CA ASP A 116 -7.13 -4.64 6.57
C ASP A 116 -8.65 -4.79 6.45
N ALA A 117 -9.39 -3.67 6.29
CA ALA A 117 -10.83 -3.71 6.06
C ALA A 117 -11.20 -4.53 4.82
N LEU A 118 -10.47 -4.36 3.72
CA LEU A 118 -10.70 -5.13 2.49
C LEU A 118 -10.24 -6.57 2.64
N PHE A 119 -8.99 -6.79 2.97
CA PHE A 119 -8.35 -8.11 2.85
C PHE A 119 -8.56 -9.01 4.06
N GLU A 120 -8.62 -8.42 5.27
CA GLU A 120 -8.71 -9.19 6.51
C GLU A 120 -10.13 -9.21 7.10
N HIS A 121 -11.00 -8.28 6.67
CA HIS A 121 -12.36 -8.17 7.19
C HIS A 121 -13.46 -8.25 6.11
N GLY A 122 -13.11 -8.41 4.83
CA GLY A 122 -14.05 -8.57 3.71
C GLY A 122 -15.04 -7.40 3.59
N ARG A 123 -14.60 -6.17 3.90
CA ARG A 123 -15.46 -4.98 3.83
C ARG A 123 -15.31 -4.30 2.48
N ASP A 124 -16.41 -3.84 1.92
CA ASP A 124 -16.40 -2.99 0.73
C ASP A 124 -15.91 -1.58 1.10
N ILE A 125 -14.69 -1.25 0.69
CA ILE A 125 -14.07 0.07 0.93
C ILE A 125 -14.50 1.13 -0.11
N SER A 126 -15.37 0.82 -1.06
CA SER A 126 -16.06 1.80 -1.89
C SER A 126 -17.38 2.25 -1.28
N ASP A 127 -17.92 1.48 -0.33
CA ASP A 127 -19.15 1.81 0.36
C ASP A 127 -18.96 2.99 1.32
N ARG A 128 -19.84 3.98 1.18
CA ARG A 128 -19.77 5.21 1.97
C ARG A 128 -19.90 4.96 3.47
N ALA A 129 -20.81 4.07 3.90
CA ALA A 129 -21.02 3.79 5.33
C ALA A 129 -19.79 3.09 5.94
N THR A 130 -19.14 2.21 5.16
CA THR A 130 -17.87 1.58 5.55
C THR A 130 -16.78 2.64 5.78
N LEU A 131 -16.65 3.61 4.87
CA LEU A 131 -15.66 4.67 4.99
C LEU A 131 -15.97 5.64 6.14
N GLU A 132 -17.25 6.01 6.34
CA GLU A 132 -17.68 6.85 7.46
C GLU A 132 -17.36 6.19 8.81
N GLN A 133 -17.59 4.87 8.93
CA GLN A 133 -17.26 4.13 10.14
C GLN A 133 -15.74 4.10 10.38
N LEU A 134 -14.94 3.80 9.35
CA LEU A 134 -13.47 3.80 9.46
C LEU A 134 -12.93 5.19 9.81
N ALA A 135 -13.44 6.23 9.19
CA ALA A 135 -13.05 7.61 9.48
C ALA A 135 -13.35 7.98 10.95
N HIS A 136 -14.55 7.63 11.43
CA HIS A 136 -14.93 7.83 12.82
C HIS A 136 -14.01 7.10 13.79
N ASP A 137 -13.76 5.79 13.55
CA ASP A 137 -12.97 4.94 14.45
C ASP A 137 -11.49 5.38 14.50
N LEU A 138 -10.98 5.96 13.42
CA LEU A 138 -9.61 6.44 13.30
C LEU A 138 -9.45 7.94 13.63
N GLY A 139 -10.56 8.63 13.96
CA GLY A 139 -10.55 10.05 14.29
C GLY A 139 -10.20 10.96 13.11
N VAL A 140 -10.56 10.58 11.90
CA VAL A 140 -10.30 11.32 10.65
C VAL A 140 -11.59 11.86 10.08
N VAL A 141 -11.55 13.07 9.54
CA VAL A 141 -12.69 13.68 8.84
C VAL A 141 -12.83 13.04 7.46
N MET A 142 -14.07 12.87 6.99
CA MET A 142 -14.34 12.38 5.63
C MET A 142 -13.71 13.28 4.57
N PRO A 143 -13.21 12.68 3.46
CA PRO A 143 -12.50 13.42 2.42
C PRO A 143 -13.43 14.39 1.67
N ASP A 144 -12.87 15.50 1.25
CA ASP A 144 -13.49 16.50 0.38
C ASP A 144 -12.92 16.42 -1.07
N GLU A 145 -13.31 17.38 -1.92
CA GLU A 145 -12.87 17.44 -3.30
C GLU A 145 -11.35 17.65 -3.43
N SER A 146 -10.73 18.38 -2.49
CA SER A 146 -9.28 18.60 -2.51
C SER A 146 -8.49 17.32 -2.22
N ASP A 147 -9.05 16.41 -1.44
CA ASP A 147 -8.43 15.11 -1.16
C ASP A 147 -8.56 14.17 -2.37
N ARG A 148 -9.68 14.23 -3.11
CA ARG A 148 -9.84 13.53 -4.39
C ARG A 148 -8.86 14.06 -5.44
N ALA A 149 -8.71 15.37 -5.54
CA ALA A 149 -7.70 15.99 -6.41
C ALA A 149 -6.27 15.55 -6.00
N GLY A 150 -6.01 15.37 -4.70
CA GLY A 150 -4.75 14.83 -4.17
C GLY A 150 -4.44 13.43 -4.67
N VAL A 151 -5.43 12.54 -4.77
CA VAL A 151 -5.27 11.20 -5.37
C VAL A 151 -4.80 11.28 -6.82
N VAL A 152 -5.40 12.17 -7.62
CA VAL A 152 -5.03 12.39 -9.02
C VAL A 152 -3.64 13.01 -9.12
N ALA A 153 -3.30 13.93 -8.22
CA ALA A 153 -1.96 14.54 -8.17
C ALA A 153 -0.88 13.50 -7.84
N ASP A 154 -1.14 12.58 -6.91
CA ASP A 154 -0.23 11.46 -6.62
C ASP A 154 -0.03 10.55 -7.82
N TRP A 155 -1.11 10.22 -8.55
CA TRP A 155 -1.02 9.42 -9.76
C TRP A 155 -0.14 10.08 -10.83
N HIS A 156 -0.34 11.38 -11.10
CA HIS A 156 0.52 12.12 -12.04
C HIS A 156 1.97 12.21 -11.57
N GLU A 157 2.19 12.40 -10.28
CA GLU A 157 3.55 12.38 -9.72
C GLU A 157 4.20 11.01 -9.88
N GLY A 158 3.46 9.93 -9.66
CA GLY A 158 3.94 8.57 -9.91
C GLY A 158 4.32 8.35 -11.38
N GLN A 159 3.51 8.84 -12.33
CA GLN A 159 3.84 8.80 -13.76
C GLN A 159 5.14 9.56 -14.06
N ARG A 160 5.30 10.77 -13.49
CA ARG A 160 6.49 11.59 -13.66
C ARG A 160 7.75 10.93 -13.10
N ARG A 161 7.63 10.19 -11.99
CA ARG A 161 8.72 9.45 -11.35
C ARG A 161 8.98 8.07 -11.93
N GLY A 162 8.23 7.65 -12.93
CA GLY A 162 8.39 6.35 -13.58
C GLY A 162 7.96 5.18 -12.69
N VAL A 163 6.90 5.34 -11.90
CA VAL A 163 6.34 4.24 -11.09
C VAL A 163 5.97 3.07 -11.99
N LEU A 164 6.55 1.90 -11.69
CA LEU A 164 6.38 0.69 -12.49
C LEU A 164 5.09 -0.09 -12.16
N GLY A 165 4.55 0.12 -10.97
CA GLY A 165 3.35 -0.57 -10.49
C GLY A 165 3.13 -0.42 -8.99
N SER A 166 2.31 -1.30 -8.41
CA SER A 166 1.95 -1.30 -6.99
C SER A 166 2.44 -2.59 -6.31
N PRO A 167 3.28 -2.52 -5.25
CA PRO A 167 3.89 -1.32 -4.63
C PRO A 167 5.22 -0.92 -5.29
N HIS A 168 5.51 0.38 -5.36
CA HIS A 168 6.82 0.92 -5.71
C HIS A 168 7.30 1.87 -4.61
N PHE A 169 8.45 1.58 -4.01
CA PHE A 169 9.00 2.27 -2.85
C PHE A 169 10.09 3.24 -3.28
N PHE A 170 10.14 4.40 -2.62
CA PHE A 170 11.11 5.45 -2.83
C PHE A 170 11.65 5.95 -1.49
N CYS A 171 12.95 6.26 -1.43
CA CYS A 171 13.58 6.89 -0.28
C CYS A 171 14.71 7.79 -0.78
N GLY A 172 14.49 9.11 -0.82
CA GLY A 172 15.38 10.01 -1.52
C GLY A 172 15.44 9.70 -3.01
N ASP A 173 16.64 9.47 -3.52
CA ASP A 173 16.91 9.11 -4.92
C ASP A 173 16.88 7.60 -5.19
N ASP A 174 16.81 6.78 -4.13
CA ASP A 174 16.70 5.32 -4.25
C ASP A 174 15.24 4.89 -4.49
N ASP A 175 15.06 3.90 -5.34
CA ASP A 175 13.76 3.27 -5.54
C ASP A 175 13.86 1.75 -5.66
N VAL A 176 12.75 1.07 -5.38
CA VAL A 176 12.63 -0.38 -5.58
C VAL A 176 11.18 -0.79 -5.82
N PHE A 177 10.94 -1.50 -6.92
CA PHE A 177 9.65 -2.06 -7.24
C PHE A 177 9.47 -3.44 -6.60
N CYS A 178 8.36 -3.65 -5.88
CA CYS A 178 7.94 -4.91 -5.26
C CYS A 178 9.10 -5.67 -4.56
N PRO A 179 9.80 -5.06 -3.57
CA PRO A 179 11.11 -5.54 -3.11
C PRO A 179 11.08 -6.81 -2.24
N SER A 180 9.91 -7.20 -1.74
CA SER A 180 9.78 -8.32 -0.80
C SER A 180 9.34 -9.63 -1.46
N LEU A 181 9.00 -9.58 -2.75
CA LEU A 181 8.46 -10.71 -3.50
C LEU A 181 9.15 -10.82 -4.86
N ASP A 182 9.56 -12.03 -5.21
CA ASP A 182 9.93 -12.40 -6.56
C ASP A 182 8.78 -13.18 -7.18
N ILE A 183 8.23 -12.65 -8.27
CA ILE A 183 7.01 -13.16 -8.90
C ILE A 183 7.34 -13.60 -10.32
N THR A 184 7.23 -14.90 -10.57
CA THR A 184 7.44 -15.50 -11.90
C THR A 184 6.10 -16.03 -12.42
N LYS A 185 5.74 -15.63 -13.63
CA LYS A 185 4.54 -16.13 -14.31
C LYS A 185 4.97 -17.15 -15.38
N ASP A 186 4.50 -18.38 -15.24
CA ASP A 186 4.70 -19.44 -16.22
C ASP A 186 3.33 -19.80 -16.81
N PRO A 187 3.18 -19.79 -18.15
CA PRO A 187 1.89 -20.09 -18.79
C PRO A 187 1.32 -21.48 -18.50
N VAL A 188 2.20 -22.42 -18.11
CA VAL A 188 1.85 -23.83 -17.85
C VAL A 188 1.77 -24.13 -16.36
N LYS A 189 2.69 -23.55 -15.56
CA LYS A 189 2.84 -23.83 -14.12
C LYS A 189 2.10 -22.82 -13.23
N GLY A 190 1.56 -21.74 -13.80
CA GLY A 190 0.89 -20.67 -13.05
C GLY A 190 1.86 -19.65 -12.47
N VAL A 191 1.48 -19.04 -11.37
CA VAL A 191 2.25 -17.99 -10.69
C VAL A 191 3.09 -18.60 -9.56
N ALA A 192 4.41 -18.45 -9.64
CA ALA A 192 5.31 -18.77 -8.53
C ALA A 192 5.71 -17.47 -7.81
N ILE A 193 5.53 -17.46 -6.49
CA ILE A 193 5.85 -16.32 -5.64
C ILE A 193 6.84 -16.79 -4.58
N VAL A 194 7.99 -16.13 -4.56
CA VAL A 194 9.03 -16.43 -3.56
C VAL A 194 9.22 -15.17 -2.70
N ARG A 195 9.29 -15.35 -1.40
CA ARG A 195 9.67 -14.27 -0.50
C ARG A 195 11.18 -14.05 -0.62
N ASP A 196 11.57 -12.96 -1.26
CA ASP A 196 12.94 -12.47 -1.27
C ASP A 196 12.99 -11.11 -0.59
N THR A 197 13.59 -11.07 0.60
CA THR A 197 13.77 -9.84 1.36
C THR A 197 15.15 -9.23 1.19
N SER A 198 16.03 -9.81 0.35
CA SER A 198 17.38 -9.30 0.14
C SER A 198 17.36 -7.89 -0.49
N ARG A 199 16.55 -7.69 -1.52
CA ARG A 199 16.34 -6.39 -2.17
C ARG A 199 15.75 -5.36 -1.20
N LEU A 200 14.76 -5.78 -0.40
CA LEU A 200 14.16 -4.93 0.62
C LEU A 200 15.19 -4.55 1.70
N THR A 201 15.96 -5.52 2.21
CA THR A 201 16.98 -5.25 3.22
C THR A 201 18.04 -4.27 2.70
N ALA A 202 18.51 -4.46 1.46
CA ALA A 202 19.47 -3.56 0.83
C ALA A 202 18.87 -2.13 0.67
N PHE A 203 17.63 -2.02 0.22
CA PHE A 203 16.94 -0.74 0.10
C PHE A 203 16.77 -0.05 1.46
N LEU A 204 16.31 -0.77 2.49
CA LEU A 204 16.19 -0.24 3.84
C LEU A 204 17.53 0.24 4.40
N ALA A 205 18.62 -0.52 4.19
CA ALA A 205 19.93 -0.14 4.65
C ALA A 205 20.37 1.21 4.06
N ARG A 206 20.14 1.45 2.77
CA ARG A 206 20.43 2.75 2.13
C ARG A 206 19.52 3.86 2.63
N CYS A 207 18.21 3.61 2.69
CA CYS A 207 17.24 4.57 3.22
C CYS A 207 17.54 5.02 4.64
N LEU A 208 18.00 4.09 5.49
CA LEU A 208 18.27 4.35 6.91
C LEU A 208 19.68 4.94 7.18
N ALA A 209 20.59 4.83 6.23
CA ALA A 209 21.93 5.41 6.37
C ALA A 209 21.96 6.95 6.33
N GLY A 210 20.87 7.57 5.81
CA GLY A 210 20.79 9.03 5.64
C GLY A 210 21.67 9.55 4.50
N PRO A 211 21.42 10.78 4.01
CA PRO A 211 22.29 11.40 3.02
C PRO A 211 23.64 11.74 3.68
N GLY A 212 24.72 11.03 3.37
CA GLY A 212 26.06 11.44 3.78
C GLY A 212 27.04 10.37 4.26
N GLN A 213 26.82 9.09 4.05
CA GLN A 213 27.83 8.04 4.29
C GLN A 213 28.17 7.31 2.98
N HIS A 214 28.78 8.04 2.06
CA HIS A 214 29.51 7.50 0.90
C HIS A 214 30.90 8.09 0.83
#